data_c83889b26d70991137d481a96336dc1f
#
_entry.id   c83889b26d70991137d481a96336dc1f
#
_cell.length_a   1.000
_cell.length_b   1.000
_cell.length_c   1.000
_cell.angle_alpha   90.00
_cell.angle_beta   90.00
_cell.angle_gamma   90.00
#
_symmetry.space_group_name_H-M   'P 1'
#
loop_
_entity.id
_entity.type
_entity.pdbx_description
1 polymer ?
#
loop_
_entity_poly.entity_id
_entity_poly.type
_entity_poly.pdbx_seq_one_letter_code
_entity_poly.pdbx_strand_id
1 'polypeptide(L)'
;FGLLSLALSAAAGPLSPEDLSARILPPYALGEPVNDKGVYNLLNSGRDVVGYVFETEPLAPLPGFSGAPIDMLVMLDLEGRFIDVQLVSHNEPIFVSGLGEAPLRKFLEQYRGLSIHAPLVVGVPYGSGAEGNGITYLDGVTKATASVRIAHESILAAALAVAREKMAGVSAGPPARPDPAVDEALDWQALVDQGLAGHLVVTNAQLDAAFKGTVWADDDPLA
;
A
#
# COMPACT_ATOMS: atom_id res chain seq x y z
N PHE A 1 -37.01 -9.64 30.62
CA PHE A 1 -35.58 -10.01 30.48
C PHE A 1 -35.28 -10.17 29.00
N GLY A 2 -34.78 -9.10 28.38
CA GLY A 2 -34.34 -9.11 26.99
C GLY A 2 -32.87 -9.57 26.94
N LEU A 3 -32.62 -10.68 26.28
CA LEU A 3 -31.29 -11.12 25.93
C LEU A 3 -30.75 -10.17 24.83
N LEU A 4 -29.81 -9.33 25.22
CA LEU A 4 -28.99 -8.53 24.29
C LEU A 4 -28.00 -9.50 23.68
N SER A 5 -28.27 -9.97 22.45
CA SER A 5 -27.32 -10.74 21.66
C SER A 5 -26.23 -9.79 21.19
N LEU A 6 -25.07 -9.83 21.86
CA LEU A 6 -23.83 -9.27 21.33
C LEU A 6 -23.44 -10.14 20.11
N ALA A 7 -23.71 -9.62 18.93
CA ALA A 7 -23.08 -10.15 17.72
C ALA A 7 -21.57 -9.88 17.84
N LEU A 8 -20.80 -10.88 18.27
CA LEU A 8 -19.36 -10.90 18.05
C LEU A 8 -19.20 -10.91 16.52
N SER A 9 -18.70 -9.80 15.98
CA SER A 9 -18.21 -9.78 14.61
C SER A 9 -16.98 -10.70 14.60
N ALA A 10 -17.15 -11.94 14.17
CA ALA A 10 -16.05 -12.82 13.90
C ALA A 10 -15.23 -12.15 12.79
N ALA A 11 -13.93 -11.92 13.02
CA ALA A 11 -12.99 -11.69 11.92
C ALA A 11 -13.19 -12.85 10.95
N ALA A 12 -13.57 -12.56 9.71
CA ALA A 12 -13.66 -13.59 8.69
C ALA A 12 -12.25 -14.11 8.50
N GLY A 13 -12.04 -15.41 8.76
CA GLY A 13 -10.75 -16.05 8.47
C GLY A 13 -10.46 -16.03 6.97
N PRO A 14 -9.29 -16.51 6.54
CA PRO A 14 -8.92 -16.53 5.11
C PRO A 14 -10.01 -17.19 4.27
N LEU A 15 -10.20 -16.67 3.05
CA LEU A 15 -11.17 -17.21 2.10
C LEU A 15 -10.86 -18.68 1.78
N SER A 16 -11.89 -19.49 1.68
CA SER A 16 -11.72 -20.87 1.17
C SER A 16 -11.25 -20.84 -0.31
N PRO A 17 -10.60 -21.89 -0.81
CA PRO A 17 -10.25 -21.98 -2.23
C PRO A 17 -11.46 -21.84 -3.17
N GLU A 18 -12.64 -22.26 -2.74
CA GLU A 18 -13.88 -22.10 -3.48
C GLU A 18 -14.30 -20.62 -3.58
N ASP A 19 -14.26 -19.90 -2.45
CA ASP A 19 -14.58 -18.45 -2.39
C ASP A 19 -13.55 -17.62 -3.18
N LEU A 20 -12.26 -17.98 -3.10
CA LEU A 20 -11.20 -17.38 -3.92
C LEU A 20 -11.48 -17.58 -5.41
N SER A 21 -11.79 -18.81 -5.81
CA SER A 21 -12.09 -19.13 -7.21
C SER A 21 -13.31 -18.37 -7.74
N ALA A 22 -14.32 -18.16 -6.90
CA ALA A 22 -15.52 -17.41 -7.27
C ALA A 22 -15.24 -15.91 -7.52
N ARG A 23 -14.16 -15.36 -6.95
CA ARG A 23 -13.75 -13.97 -7.11
C ARG A 23 -12.83 -13.70 -8.29
N ILE A 24 -12.21 -14.76 -8.84
CA ILE A 24 -11.31 -14.68 -9.98
C ILE A 24 -12.12 -14.76 -11.27
N LEU A 25 -12.10 -13.67 -12.04
CA LEU A 25 -12.88 -13.59 -13.27
C LEU A 25 -12.06 -14.05 -14.49
N PRO A 26 -12.72 -14.64 -15.51
CA PRO A 26 -12.06 -14.94 -16.79
C PRO A 26 -11.32 -13.72 -17.34
N PRO A 27 -10.15 -13.90 -17.98
CA PRO A 27 -9.58 -15.17 -18.45
C PRO A 27 -8.76 -15.95 -17.42
N TYR A 28 -8.78 -15.55 -16.17
CA TYR A 28 -7.97 -16.15 -15.10
C TYR A 28 -8.71 -17.25 -14.35
N ALA A 29 -7.95 -18.13 -13.69
CA ALA A 29 -8.45 -19.18 -12.82
C ALA A 29 -7.48 -19.42 -11.65
N LEU A 30 -8.01 -19.94 -10.54
CA LEU A 30 -7.22 -20.35 -9.39
C LEU A 30 -6.43 -21.61 -9.72
N GLY A 31 -5.13 -21.60 -9.41
CA GLY A 31 -4.24 -22.75 -9.52
C GLY A 31 -3.92 -23.39 -8.17
N GLU A 32 -2.85 -24.17 -8.14
CA GLU A 32 -2.39 -24.86 -6.93
C GLU A 32 -1.85 -23.86 -5.88
N PRO A 33 -1.95 -24.21 -4.58
CA PRO A 33 -1.34 -23.44 -3.51
C PRO A 33 0.19 -23.42 -3.67
N VAL A 34 0.78 -22.28 -3.42
CA VAL A 34 2.23 -22.03 -3.53
C VAL A 34 2.92 -22.19 -2.18
N ASN A 35 2.21 -21.87 -1.11
CA ASN A 35 2.68 -21.98 0.27
C ASN A 35 1.49 -22.16 1.24
N ASP A 36 1.82 -22.31 2.53
CA ASP A 36 0.87 -22.43 3.64
C ASP A 36 0.25 -21.11 4.11
N LYS A 37 0.66 -19.99 3.50
CA LYS A 37 0.17 -18.63 3.84
C LYS A 37 -0.97 -18.15 2.95
N GLY A 38 -1.60 -19.03 2.18
CA GLY A 38 -2.73 -18.69 1.33
C GLY A 38 -2.35 -18.01 0.01
N VAL A 39 -1.13 -18.22 -0.47
CA VAL A 39 -0.71 -17.79 -1.81
C VAL A 39 -0.96 -18.90 -2.80
N TYR A 40 -1.64 -18.59 -3.90
CA TYR A 40 -1.98 -19.54 -4.97
C TYR A 40 -1.41 -19.05 -6.30
N ASN A 41 -1.16 -20.00 -7.20
CA ASN A 41 -0.88 -19.68 -8.59
C ASN A 41 -2.13 -19.08 -9.26
N LEU A 42 -1.92 -18.08 -10.11
CA LEU A 42 -2.93 -17.54 -11.00
C LEU A 42 -2.70 -18.13 -12.40
N LEU A 43 -3.71 -18.76 -12.97
CA LEU A 43 -3.63 -19.43 -14.26
C LEU A 43 -4.34 -18.59 -15.34
N ASN A 44 -3.83 -18.65 -16.58
CA ASN A 44 -4.52 -18.17 -17.77
C ASN A 44 -5.49 -19.23 -18.34
N SER A 45 -6.18 -18.92 -19.44
CA SER A 45 -7.07 -19.86 -20.13
C SER A 45 -6.35 -21.11 -20.67
N GLY A 46 -5.03 -21.02 -20.91
CA GLY A 46 -4.18 -22.15 -21.32
C GLY A 46 -3.69 -23.02 -20.16
N ARG A 47 -4.06 -22.66 -18.92
CA ARG A 47 -3.60 -23.26 -17.66
C ARG A 47 -2.11 -23.02 -17.36
N ASP A 48 -1.49 -22.04 -18.01
CA ASP A 48 -0.15 -21.61 -17.64
C ASP A 48 -0.20 -20.69 -16.42
N VAL A 49 0.81 -20.78 -15.57
CA VAL A 49 0.97 -19.86 -14.45
C VAL A 49 1.37 -18.49 -14.99
N VAL A 50 0.55 -17.48 -14.74
CA VAL A 50 0.76 -16.11 -15.20
C VAL A 50 0.92 -15.11 -14.03
N GLY A 51 0.83 -15.59 -12.79
CA GLY A 51 0.97 -14.75 -11.62
C GLY A 51 0.57 -15.47 -10.33
N TYR A 52 0.26 -14.68 -9.34
CA TYR A 52 -0.13 -15.12 -7.99
C TYR A 52 -1.39 -14.40 -7.53
N VAL A 53 -2.18 -15.10 -6.70
CA VAL A 53 -3.35 -14.53 -6.00
C VAL A 53 -3.25 -14.84 -4.52
N PHE A 54 -3.53 -13.86 -3.68
CA PHE A 54 -3.39 -13.94 -2.24
C PHE A 54 -4.21 -12.87 -1.53
N GLU A 55 -4.56 -13.14 -0.27
CA GLU A 55 -5.16 -12.14 0.62
C GLU A 55 -4.07 -11.36 1.38
N THR A 56 -4.37 -10.11 1.73
CA THR A 56 -3.41 -9.26 2.45
C THR A 56 -3.33 -9.64 3.92
N GLU A 57 -4.43 -10.04 4.56
CA GLU A 57 -4.46 -10.31 6.01
C GLU A 57 -3.48 -11.40 6.45
N PRO A 58 -3.38 -12.58 5.80
CA PRO A 58 -2.42 -13.61 6.20
C PRO A 58 -0.94 -13.23 6.04
N LEU A 59 -0.65 -12.28 5.14
CA LEU A 59 0.71 -11.90 4.77
C LEU A 59 1.18 -10.60 5.45
N ALA A 60 0.27 -9.65 5.65
CA ALA A 60 0.55 -8.33 6.21
C ALA A 60 -0.67 -7.82 7.00
N PRO A 61 -0.95 -8.37 8.21
CA PRO A 61 -2.13 -8.04 9.00
C PRO A 61 -1.99 -6.67 9.69
N LEU A 62 -1.88 -5.61 8.91
CA LEU A 62 -1.80 -4.25 9.46
C LEU A 62 -3.16 -3.84 10.04
N PRO A 63 -3.20 -3.40 11.31
CA PRO A 63 -4.46 -2.99 11.92
C PRO A 63 -4.99 -1.72 11.26
N GLY A 64 -6.25 -1.75 10.84
CA GLY A 64 -7.01 -0.61 10.37
C GLY A 64 -7.31 0.38 11.50
N PHE A 65 -8.02 1.46 11.18
CA PHE A 65 -8.47 2.44 12.18
C PHE A 65 -9.40 1.81 13.22
N SER A 66 -10.13 0.77 12.86
CA SER A 66 -10.98 -0.03 13.77
C SER A 66 -10.19 -0.97 14.68
N GLY A 67 -8.89 -1.15 14.46
CA GLY A 67 -8.05 -2.14 15.11
C GLY A 67 -8.06 -3.51 14.43
N ALA A 68 -8.99 -3.79 13.52
CA ALA A 68 -8.99 -4.98 12.68
C ALA A 68 -8.32 -4.70 11.33
N PRO A 69 -7.69 -5.70 10.68
CA PRO A 69 -7.15 -5.53 9.34
C PRO A 69 -8.21 -5.15 8.30
N ILE A 70 -7.79 -4.46 7.24
CA ILE A 70 -8.55 -4.31 6.01
C ILE A 70 -8.01 -5.39 5.08
N ASP A 71 -8.83 -6.39 4.77
CA ASP A 71 -8.40 -7.50 3.94
C ASP A 71 -8.77 -7.31 2.48
N MET A 72 -7.80 -7.51 1.60
CA MET A 72 -7.92 -7.36 0.16
C MET A 72 -7.36 -8.60 -0.54
N LEU A 73 -8.06 -9.04 -1.58
CA LEU A 73 -7.57 -10.03 -2.53
C LEU A 73 -6.73 -9.35 -3.60
N VAL A 74 -5.47 -9.74 -3.71
CA VAL A 74 -4.52 -9.19 -4.66
C VAL A 74 -4.18 -10.23 -5.73
N MET A 75 -4.26 -9.83 -6.98
CA MET A 75 -3.77 -10.59 -8.13
C MET A 75 -2.58 -9.86 -8.74
N LEU A 76 -1.43 -10.54 -8.82
CA LEU A 76 -0.16 -9.99 -9.28
C LEU A 76 0.40 -10.86 -10.39
N ASP A 77 0.85 -10.27 -11.52
CA ASP A 77 1.51 -11.03 -12.57
C ASP A 77 2.96 -11.39 -12.20
N LEU A 78 3.60 -12.20 -13.04
CA LEU A 78 4.99 -12.65 -12.81
C LEU A 78 6.01 -11.50 -12.90
N GLU A 79 5.66 -10.38 -13.51
CA GLU A 79 6.46 -9.17 -13.63
C GLU A 79 6.22 -8.16 -12.49
N GLY A 80 5.37 -8.52 -11.52
CA GLY A 80 5.05 -7.65 -10.38
C GLY A 80 4.07 -6.52 -10.71
N ARG A 81 3.21 -6.70 -11.73
CA ARG A 81 2.12 -5.76 -12.00
C ARG A 81 0.83 -6.24 -11.36
N PHE A 82 0.09 -5.33 -10.80
CA PHE A 82 -1.23 -5.62 -10.25
C PHE A 82 -2.21 -5.88 -11.40
N ILE A 83 -2.73 -7.10 -11.47
CA ILE A 83 -3.83 -7.47 -12.36
C ILE A 83 -5.15 -6.93 -11.82
N ASP A 84 -5.39 -7.16 -10.53
CA ASP A 84 -6.56 -6.66 -9.82
C ASP A 84 -6.31 -6.60 -8.30
N VAL A 85 -7.07 -5.73 -7.62
CA VAL A 85 -7.15 -5.66 -6.16
C VAL A 85 -8.61 -5.50 -5.76
N GLN A 86 -9.11 -6.43 -4.95
CA GLN A 86 -10.51 -6.48 -4.53
C GLN A 86 -10.64 -6.41 -3.01
N LEU A 87 -11.65 -5.70 -2.52
CA LEU A 87 -11.99 -5.71 -1.10
C LEU A 87 -12.61 -7.05 -0.71
N VAL A 88 -12.05 -7.70 0.31
CA VAL A 88 -12.58 -8.91 0.93
C VAL A 88 -13.42 -8.54 2.15
N SER A 89 -12.81 -7.92 3.14
CA SER A 89 -13.48 -7.52 4.38
C SER A 89 -12.82 -6.31 5.04
N HIS A 90 -13.57 -5.59 5.86
CA HIS A 90 -13.07 -4.52 6.73
C HIS A 90 -14.07 -4.19 7.83
N ASN A 91 -13.58 -3.53 8.88
CA ASN A 91 -14.42 -2.98 9.96
C ASN A 91 -14.24 -1.45 10.09
N GLU A 92 -13.81 -0.76 9.04
CA GLU A 92 -13.52 0.67 9.06
C GLU A 92 -14.80 1.50 9.27
N PRO A 93 -14.93 2.25 10.39
CA PRO A 93 -16.16 2.96 10.73
C PRO A 93 -16.59 3.97 9.67
N ILE A 94 -15.62 4.60 9.01
CA ILE A 94 -15.88 5.60 7.97
C ILE A 94 -16.60 5.01 6.76
N PHE A 95 -16.36 3.75 6.44
CA PHE A 95 -17.01 3.05 5.33
C PHE A 95 -18.26 2.31 5.78
N VAL A 96 -18.29 1.75 7.00
CA VAL A 96 -19.46 1.04 7.54
C VAL A 96 -20.62 2.00 7.84
N SER A 97 -20.34 3.14 8.48
CA SER A 97 -21.35 4.06 8.99
C SER A 97 -21.37 5.44 8.31
N GLY A 98 -20.51 5.66 7.32
CA GLY A 98 -20.35 6.97 6.70
C GLY A 98 -20.43 6.94 5.17
N LEU A 99 -19.29 6.75 4.50
CA LEU A 99 -19.19 6.89 3.05
C LEU A 99 -19.72 5.68 2.25
N GLY A 100 -19.93 4.53 2.90
CA GLY A 100 -20.13 3.25 2.23
C GLY A 100 -18.81 2.73 1.61
N GLU A 101 -18.83 1.51 1.08
CA GLU A 101 -17.64 0.85 0.53
C GLU A 101 -17.24 1.32 -0.89
N ALA A 102 -18.15 1.94 -1.63
CA ALA A 102 -17.90 2.31 -3.03
C ALA A 102 -16.64 3.17 -3.23
N PRO A 103 -16.34 4.19 -2.39
CA PRO A 103 -15.11 4.95 -2.54
C PRO A 103 -13.85 4.12 -2.27
N LEU A 104 -13.87 3.16 -1.34
CA LEU A 104 -12.74 2.26 -1.09
C LEU A 104 -12.53 1.32 -2.27
N ARG A 105 -13.60 0.73 -2.81
CA ARG A 105 -13.52 -0.13 -4.00
C ARG A 105 -12.95 0.63 -5.20
N LYS A 106 -13.40 1.87 -5.43
CA LYS A 106 -12.84 2.73 -6.48
C LYS A 106 -11.36 3.06 -6.25
N PHE A 107 -10.94 3.24 -5.01
CA PHE A 107 -9.53 3.41 -4.68
C PHE A 107 -8.71 2.18 -5.08
N LEU A 108 -9.19 0.98 -4.77
CA LEU A 108 -8.51 -0.28 -5.10
C LEU A 108 -8.39 -0.52 -6.61
N GLU A 109 -9.34 -0.06 -7.41
CA GLU A 109 -9.30 -0.17 -8.88
C GLU A 109 -8.09 0.55 -9.51
N GLN A 110 -7.54 1.57 -8.84
CA GLN A 110 -6.39 2.33 -9.34
C GLN A 110 -5.10 1.50 -9.43
N TYR A 111 -5.02 0.37 -8.72
CA TYR A 111 -3.83 -0.49 -8.76
C TYR A 111 -3.66 -1.23 -10.10
N ARG A 112 -4.73 -1.43 -10.87
CA ARG A 112 -4.67 -2.21 -12.12
C ARG A 112 -3.61 -1.66 -13.07
N GLY A 113 -2.68 -2.54 -13.47
CA GLY A 113 -1.57 -2.22 -14.37
C GLY A 113 -0.39 -1.51 -13.72
N LEU A 114 -0.50 -1.09 -12.46
CA LEU A 114 0.63 -0.51 -11.71
C LEU A 114 1.63 -1.61 -11.31
N SER A 115 2.90 -1.23 -11.15
CA SER A 115 3.98 -2.15 -10.80
C SER A 115 4.46 -1.92 -9.38
N ILE A 116 4.76 -3.02 -8.65
CA ILE A 116 5.42 -2.96 -7.34
C ILE A 116 6.86 -2.41 -7.41
N HIS A 117 7.44 -2.34 -8.62
CA HIS A 117 8.78 -1.77 -8.84
C HIS A 117 8.76 -0.24 -8.93
N ALA A 118 7.59 0.37 -9.10
CA ALA A 118 7.43 1.82 -9.09
C ALA A 118 7.07 2.30 -7.68
N PRO A 119 7.58 3.45 -7.24
CA PRO A 119 7.13 4.04 -6.00
C PRO A 119 5.67 4.50 -6.15
N LEU A 120 4.78 3.87 -5.39
CA LEU A 120 3.35 4.18 -5.34
C LEU A 120 3.06 4.98 -4.09
N VAL A 121 2.38 6.12 -4.22
CA VAL A 121 2.09 7.03 -3.11
C VAL A 121 0.63 7.45 -3.12
N VAL A 122 -0.05 7.36 -1.98
CA VAL A 122 -1.42 7.87 -1.84
C VAL A 122 -1.38 9.36 -1.54
N GLY A 123 -1.96 10.15 -2.42
CA GLY A 123 -2.05 11.61 -2.28
C GLY A 123 -1.81 12.33 -3.59
N VAL A 124 -1.65 13.64 -3.48
CA VAL A 124 -1.33 14.50 -4.62
C VAL A 124 0.12 14.95 -4.54
N PRO A 125 0.80 15.16 -5.68
CA PRO A 125 2.15 15.69 -5.69
C PRO A 125 2.17 17.09 -5.10
N TYR A 126 3.13 17.35 -4.21
CA TYR A 126 3.38 18.67 -3.64
C TYR A 126 4.52 19.37 -4.37
N GLY A 127 4.28 20.59 -4.81
CA GLY A 127 5.29 21.49 -5.36
C GLY A 127 5.53 21.34 -6.87
N SER A 128 6.17 22.37 -7.44
CA SER A 128 6.65 22.37 -8.83
C SER A 128 7.86 21.43 -8.93
N GLY A 129 7.72 20.31 -9.62
CA GLY A 129 8.78 19.31 -9.79
C GLY A 129 8.36 17.88 -9.43
N ALA A 130 7.12 17.70 -8.97
CA ALA A 130 6.54 16.38 -8.74
C ALA A 130 6.27 15.62 -10.06
N GLU A 131 6.18 16.32 -11.18
CA GLU A 131 6.09 15.72 -12.50
C GLU A 131 7.48 15.24 -12.96
N GLY A 132 7.59 13.93 -13.26
CA GLY A 132 8.83 13.35 -13.79
C GLY A 132 9.75 12.69 -12.76
N ASN A 133 9.37 12.61 -11.49
CA ASN A 133 10.17 11.93 -10.45
C ASN A 133 10.00 10.39 -10.44
N GLY A 134 9.25 9.81 -11.37
CA GLY A 134 8.99 8.37 -11.44
C GLY A 134 8.01 7.85 -10.39
N ILE A 135 7.43 8.71 -9.55
CA ILE A 135 6.43 8.35 -8.54
C ILE A 135 5.05 8.27 -9.19
N THR A 136 4.32 7.20 -8.91
CA THR A 136 2.91 7.07 -9.30
C THR A 136 2.03 7.45 -8.11
N TYR A 137 1.15 8.41 -8.31
CA TYR A 137 0.22 8.87 -7.29
C TYR A 137 -1.13 8.20 -7.45
N LEU A 138 -1.70 7.72 -6.33
CA LEU A 138 -3.06 7.21 -6.24
C LEU A 138 -3.94 8.24 -5.54
N ASP A 139 -5.10 8.50 -6.10
CA ASP A 139 -6.08 9.39 -5.48
C ASP A 139 -6.58 8.81 -4.16
N GLY A 140 -6.45 9.57 -3.11
CA GLY A 140 -6.99 9.20 -1.80
C GLY A 140 -8.52 9.31 -1.75
N VAL A 141 -9.09 8.85 -0.65
CA VAL A 141 -10.53 9.03 -0.36
C VAL A 141 -10.70 10.12 0.68
N THR A 142 -11.40 11.18 0.30
CA THR A 142 -11.70 12.31 1.21
C THR A 142 -12.40 11.80 2.48
N LYS A 143 -11.93 12.25 3.63
CA LYS A 143 -12.37 11.86 4.99
C LYS A 143 -11.96 10.45 5.42
N ALA A 144 -11.30 9.66 4.58
CA ALA A 144 -10.86 8.30 4.89
C ALA A 144 -9.34 8.10 4.71
N THR A 145 -8.54 9.16 4.85
CA THR A 145 -7.09 9.16 4.57
C THR A 145 -6.34 8.08 5.34
N ALA A 146 -6.65 7.89 6.63
CA ALA A 146 -5.98 6.88 7.45
C ALA A 146 -6.27 5.46 6.94
N SER A 147 -7.54 5.11 6.78
CA SER A 147 -7.96 3.78 6.31
C SER A 147 -7.39 3.46 4.93
N VAL A 148 -7.38 4.43 4.01
CA VAL A 148 -6.86 4.25 2.65
C VAL A 148 -5.34 4.07 2.65
N ARG A 149 -4.60 4.79 3.51
CA ARG A 149 -3.15 4.60 3.65
C ARG A 149 -2.81 3.24 4.24
N ILE A 150 -3.55 2.78 5.25
CA ILE A 150 -3.35 1.46 5.83
C ILE A 150 -3.64 0.36 4.79
N ALA A 151 -4.72 0.49 4.01
CA ALA A 151 -5.01 -0.43 2.91
C ALA A 151 -3.86 -0.45 1.89
N HIS A 152 -3.34 0.73 1.51
CA HIS A 152 -2.19 0.85 0.62
C HIS A 152 -0.95 0.13 1.15
N GLU A 153 -0.60 0.37 2.41
CA GLU A 153 0.55 -0.26 3.06
C GLU A 153 0.39 -1.78 3.14
N SER A 154 -0.82 -2.27 3.47
CA SER A 154 -1.12 -3.71 3.50
C SER A 154 -0.96 -4.36 2.12
N ILE A 155 -1.48 -3.73 1.06
CA ILE A 155 -1.34 -4.20 -0.32
C ILE A 155 0.13 -4.30 -0.71
N LEU A 156 0.91 -3.23 -0.49
CA LEU A 156 2.32 -3.22 -0.86
C LEU A 156 3.13 -4.21 -0.04
N ALA A 157 2.90 -4.29 1.27
CA ALA A 157 3.61 -5.22 2.14
C ALA A 157 3.36 -6.68 1.74
N ALA A 158 2.10 -7.06 1.48
CA ALA A 158 1.74 -8.40 1.04
C ALA A 158 2.30 -8.71 -0.37
N ALA A 159 2.15 -7.79 -1.33
CA ALA A 159 2.68 -7.96 -2.68
C ALA A 159 4.21 -8.11 -2.69
N LEU A 160 4.94 -7.30 -1.91
CA LEU A 160 6.39 -7.40 -1.77
C LEU A 160 6.80 -8.69 -1.07
N ALA A 161 6.03 -9.20 -0.10
CA ALA A 161 6.31 -10.48 0.56
C ALA A 161 6.24 -11.63 -0.46
N VAL A 162 5.20 -11.68 -1.29
CA VAL A 162 5.04 -12.68 -2.35
C VAL A 162 6.14 -12.54 -3.42
N ALA A 163 6.41 -11.32 -3.87
CA ALA A 163 7.41 -11.07 -4.89
C ALA A 163 8.82 -11.50 -4.44
N ARG A 164 9.20 -11.21 -3.19
CA ARG A 164 10.49 -11.62 -2.63
C ARG A 164 10.64 -13.14 -2.51
N GLU A 165 9.55 -13.84 -2.28
CA GLU A 165 9.56 -15.31 -2.16
C GLU A 165 9.56 -16.00 -3.52
N LYS A 166 8.87 -15.44 -4.52
CA LYS A 166 8.50 -16.16 -5.75
C LYS A 166 9.05 -15.55 -7.04
N MET A 167 9.45 -14.29 -7.05
CA MET A 167 9.88 -13.61 -8.28
C MET A 167 11.40 -13.47 -8.34
N ALA A 168 11.98 -13.86 -9.46
CA ALA A 168 13.41 -13.63 -9.71
C ALA A 168 13.68 -12.12 -9.84
N GLY A 169 14.70 -11.63 -9.13
CA GLY A 169 15.10 -10.22 -9.17
C GLY A 169 14.45 -9.33 -8.10
N VAL A 170 13.49 -9.83 -7.34
CA VAL A 170 12.96 -9.16 -6.14
C VAL A 170 13.62 -9.77 -4.89
N SER A 171 14.93 -9.92 -4.92
CA SER A 171 15.69 -10.39 -3.76
C SER A 171 15.66 -9.29 -2.69
N ALA A 172 15.10 -9.61 -1.54
CA ALA A 172 15.48 -8.86 -0.35
C ALA A 172 16.97 -9.14 -0.12
N GLY A 173 17.81 -8.15 -0.31
CA GLY A 173 19.14 -8.19 0.30
C GLY A 173 18.98 -8.53 1.80
N PRO A 174 20.00 -9.10 2.45
CA PRO A 174 19.91 -9.32 3.87
C PRO A 174 19.48 -8.01 4.54
N PRO A 175 18.59 -8.08 5.56
CA PRO A 175 18.14 -6.87 6.23
C PRO A 175 19.36 -6.08 6.70
N ALA A 176 19.36 -4.78 6.41
CA ALA A 176 20.43 -3.90 6.89
C ALA A 176 20.55 -4.06 8.40
N ARG A 177 21.73 -4.43 8.86
CA ARG A 177 22.06 -4.55 10.28
C ARG A 177 23.19 -3.59 10.59
N PRO A 178 23.17 -2.90 11.73
CA PRO A 178 24.33 -2.16 12.18
C PRO A 178 25.51 -3.12 12.27
N ASP A 179 26.64 -2.74 11.71
CA ASP A 179 27.89 -3.48 11.89
C ASP A 179 28.56 -2.96 13.16
N PRO A 180 28.58 -3.75 14.24
CA PRO A 180 29.17 -3.31 15.51
C PRO A 180 30.71 -3.12 15.43
N ALA A 181 31.36 -3.55 14.34
CA ALA A 181 32.77 -3.32 14.10
C ALA A 181 33.06 -1.97 13.42
N VAL A 182 32.01 -1.29 12.94
CA VAL A 182 32.10 0.04 12.33
C VAL A 182 31.58 1.07 13.34
N ASP A 183 32.52 1.70 14.04
CA ASP A 183 32.23 2.86 14.92
C ASP A 183 32.98 4.07 14.35
N GLU A 184 32.33 4.75 13.41
CA GLU A 184 32.87 5.89 12.71
C GLU A 184 32.20 7.17 13.20
N ALA A 185 32.97 8.05 13.83
CA ALA A 185 32.48 9.36 14.22
C ALA A 185 32.38 10.27 12.99
N LEU A 186 31.19 10.29 12.38
CA LEU A 186 30.89 11.17 11.25
C LEU A 186 30.53 12.56 11.75
N ASP A 187 31.22 13.59 11.21
CA ASP A 187 30.79 14.98 11.38
C ASP A 187 29.62 15.31 10.42
N TRP A 188 29.04 16.50 10.59
CA TRP A 188 27.91 16.92 9.79
C TRP A 188 28.22 16.92 8.27
N GLN A 189 29.42 17.36 7.90
CA GLN A 189 29.80 17.43 6.50
C GLN A 189 29.92 16.02 5.88
N ALA A 190 30.52 15.09 6.61
CA ALA A 190 30.62 13.70 6.17
C ALA A 190 29.24 13.02 6.03
N LEU A 191 28.29 13.32 6.93
CA LEU A 191 26.92 12.84 6.82
C LEU A 191 26.22 13.36 5.55
N VAL A 192 26.41 14.63 5.22
CA VAL A 192 25.84 15.24 4.01
C VAL A 192 26.50 14.69 2.74
N ASP A 193 27.84 14.60 2.72
CA ASP A 193 28.61 14.14 1.56
C ASP A 193 28.33 12.66 1.23
N GLN A 194 28.03 11.84 2.24
CA GLN A 194 27.63 10.45 2.07
C GLN A 194 26.12 10.28 1.79
N GLY A 195 25.35 11.37 1.74
CA GLY A 195 23.90 11.32 1.51
C GLY A 195 23.11 10.72 2.67
N LEU A 196 23.68 10.62 3.87
CA LEU A 196 23.03 10.12 5.08
C LEU A 196 22.20 11.20 5.77
N ALA A 197 22.49 12.47 5.51
CA ALA A 197 21.72 13.61 5.97
C ALA A 197 21.45 14.58 4.80
N GLY A 198 20.24 15.14 4.76
CA GLY A 198 19.87 16.20 3.83
C GLY A 198 19.94 17.56 4.50
N HIS A 199 20.43 18.57 3.80
CA HIS A 199 20.40 19.96 4.25
C HIS A 199 19.47 20.77 3.33
N LEU A 200 18.38 21.29 3.89
CA LEU A 200 17.45 22.19 3.21
C LEU A 200 17.47 23.54 3.91
N VAL A 201 17.77 24.60 3.16
CA VAL A 201 17.63 25.97 3.61
C VAL A 201 16.50 26.63 2.84
N VAL A 202 15.47 27.03 3.55
CA VAL A 202 14.37 27.83 3.00
C VAL A 202 14.52 29.24 3.51
N THR A 203 14.74 30.19 2.60
CA THR A 203 14.84 31.62 2.94
C THR A 203 13.47 32.28 2.96
N ASN A 204 13.33 33.38 3.72
CA ASN A 204 12.09 34.16 3.74
C ASN A 204 11.70 34.60 2.33
N ALA A 205 12.67 35.01 1.49
CA ALA A 205 12.38 35.35 0.10
C ALA A 205 11.79 34.21 -0.74
N GLN A 206 12.17 32.96 -0.45
CA GLN A 206 11.58 31.79 -1.11
C GLN A 206 10.17 31.52 -0.59
N LEU A 207 9.93 31.73 0.72
CA LEU A 207 8.59 31.65 1.29
C LEU A 207 7.68 32.71 0.69
N ASP A 208 8.11 33.96 0.68
CA ASP A 208 7.34 35.08 0.11
C ASP A 208 7.00 34.83 -1.36
N ALA A 209 7.96 34.30 -2.13
CA ALA A 209 7.73 33.93 -3.53
C ALA A 209 6.72 32.80 -3.69
N ALA A 210 6.76 31.79 -2.80
CA ALA A 210 5.85 30.65 -2.82
C ALA A 210 4.42 31.02 -2.42
N PHE A 211 4.27 31.97 -1.49
CA PHE A 211 2.96 32.44 -1.03
C PHE A 211 2.38 33.59 -1.85
N LYS A 212 3.15 34.14 -2.78
CA LYS A 212 2.70 35.25 -3.63
C LYS A 212 1.43 34.89 -4.42
N GLY A 213 0.39 35.68 -4.24
CA GLY A 213 -0.92 35.47 -4.87
C GLY A 213 -1.82 34.49 -4.14
N THR A 214 -1.43 33.99 -2.99
CA THR A 214 -2.29 33.21 -2.09
C THR A 214 -2.91 34.11 -1.01
N VAL A 215 -3.89 33.60 -0.27
CA VAL A 215 -4.50 34.32 0.89
C VAL A 215 -3.51 34.56 2.04
N TRP A 216 -2.34 33.92 1.99
CA TRP A 216 -1.28 34.00 3.01
C TRP A 216 -0.12 34.91 2.60
N ALA A 217 -0.24 35.61 1.45
CA ALA A 217 0.86 36.43 0.89
C ALA A 217 1.33 37.58 1.79
N ASP A 218 0.43 38.07 2.64
CA ASP A 218 0.69 39.21 3.51
C ASP A 218 0.74 38.83 5.01
N ASP A 219 0.71 37.52 5.33
CA ASP A 219 0.87 37.06 6.70
C ASP A 219 2.33 37.13 7.14
N ASP A 220 2.61 37.89 8.20
CA ASP A 220 3.92 37.90 8.84
C ASP A 220 4.02 36.67 9.79
N PRO A 221 4.81 35.64 9.46
CA PRO A 221 4.93 34.46 10.30
C PRO A 221 5.64 34.71 11.63
N LEU A 222 6.13 35.91 11.87
CA LEU A 222 6.84 36.32 13.08
C LEU A 222 6.08 37.38 13.89
N ALA A 223 4.85 37.72 13.51
CA ALA A 223 4.01 38.67 14.23
C ALA A 223 3.27 38.03 15.40
#